data_0dccfeb531e0a09a960952c5b9c22e12
#
_entry.id   0dccfeb531e0a09a960952c5b9c22e12
#
_cell.length_a   1.000
_cell.length_b   1.000
_cell.length_c   1.000
_cell.angle_alpha   90.00
_cell.angle_beta   90.00
_cell.angle_gamma   90.00
#
_symmetry.space_group_name_H-M   'P 1'
#
loop_
_entity.id
_entity.type
_entity.pdbx_description
1 polymer ?
#
loop_
_entity_poly.entity_id
_entity_poly.type
_entity_poly.pdbx_seq_one_letter_code
_entity_poly.pdbx_strand_id
1 'polypeptide(L)' 'MAYEDLTVPELKELLRERGLPLSGKKADLIARLSEAEE' A
#
# COMPACT_ATOMS: atom_id res chain seq x y z
N MET A 1 1.93 -8.03 10.61
CA MET A 1 0.79 -8.18 9.70
C MET A 1 1.28 -8.05 8.27
N ALA A 2 0.92 -9.00 7.43
CA ALA A 2 1.38 -8.97 6.04
C ALA A 2 0.44 -8.13 5.18
N TYR A 3 1.01 -7.23 4.41
CA TYR A 3 0.21 -6.40 3.52
C TYR A 3 -0.56 -7.23 2.49
N GLU A 4 -0.04 -8.42 2.17
CA GLU A 4 -0.69 -9.28 1.18
C GLU A 4 -2.08 -9.75 1.63
N ASP A 5 -2.33 -9.72 2.93
CA ASP A 5 -3.63 -10.11 3.47
C ASP A 5 -4.66 -9.00 3.36
N LEU A 6 -4.23 -7.80 3.00
CA LEU A 6 -5.13 -6.66 2.88
C LEU A 6 -5.72 -6.57 1.47
N THR A 7 -6.91 -6.01 1.39
CA THR A 7 -7.53 -5.78 0.08
C THR A 7 -6.96 -4.50 -0.54
N VAL A 8 -7.21 -4.33 -1.85
CA VAL A 8 -6.73 -3.14 -2.55
C VAL A 8 -7.24 -1.85 -1.90
N PRO A 9 -8.54 -1.74 -1.56
CA PRO A 9 -9.01 -0.53 -0.88
C PRO A 9 -8.29 -0.26 0.43
N GLU A 10 -7.98 -1.29 1.19
CA GLU A 10 -7.27 -1.12 2.45
C GLU A 10 -5.85 -0.63 2.22
N LEU A 11 -5.19 -1.18 1.21
CA LEU A 11 -3.85 -0.74 0.87
C LEU A 11 -3.85 0.73 0.43
N LYS A 12 -4.84 1.11 -0.34
CA LYS A 12 -4.94 2.49 -0.80
C LYS A 12 -5.16 3.46 0.36
N GLU A 13 -5.94 3.03 1.35
CA GLU A 13 -6.17 3.88 2.52
C GLU A 13 -4.86 4.13 3.26
N LEU A 14 -4.05 3.09 3.43
CA LEU A 14 -2.77 3.25 4.10
C LEU A 14 -1.84 4.18 3.31
N LEU A 15 -1.81 4.03 2.00
CA LEU A 15 -1.00 4.88 1.15
C LEU A 15 -1.46 6.33 1.22
N ARG A 16 -2.77 6.53 1.25
CA ARG A 16 -3.33 7.87 1.32
C ARG A 16 -2.92 8.57 2.61
N GLU A 17 -2.95 7.84 3.72
CA GLU A 17 -2.56 8.39 5.00
C GLU A 17 -1.10 8.82 5.01
N ARG A 18 -0.28 8.15 4.22
CA ARG A 18 1.14 8.45 4.14
C ARG A 18 1.47 9.45 3.02
N GLY A 19 0.45 9.88 2.28
CA GLY A 19 0.66 10.82 1.19
C GLY A 19 1.35 10.20 -0.01
N LEU A 20 1.18 8.90 -0.21
CA LEU A 20 1.82 8.18 -1.31
C LEU A 20 0.83 7.96 -2.45
N PRO A 21 1.34 7.74 -3.67
CA PRO A 21 0.46 7.50 -4.83
C PRO A 21 -0.39 6.26 -4.62
N LEU A 22 -1.63 6.31 -5.10
CA LEU A 22 -2.59 5.21 -4.97
C LEU A 22 -2.73 4.39 -6.23
N SER A 23 -1.98 4.71 -7.27
CA SER A 23 -2.11 4.04 -8.55
C SER A 23 -1.27 2.78 -8.60
N GLY A 24 -1.66 1.85 -9.48
CA GLY A 24 -0.91 0.62 -9.65
C GLY A 24 -1.69 -0.60 -9.20
N LYS A 25 -1.07 -1.75 -9.38
CA LYS A 25 -1.66 -3.01 -8.99
C LYS A 25 -1.41 -3.27 -7.51
N LYS A 26 -2.06 -4.32 -6.99
CA LYS A 26 -1.90 -4.67 -5.58
C LYS A 26 -0.42 -4.85 -5.22
N ALA A 27 0.33 -5.53 -6.07
CA ALA A 27 1.74 -5.74 -5.81
C ALA A 27 2.50 -4.42 -5.73
N ASP A 28 2.15 -3.47 -6.58
CA ASP A 28 2.78 -2.15 -6.56
C ASP A 28 2.46 -1.42 -5.27
N LEU A 29 1.21 -1.52 -4.83
CA LEU A 29 0.78 -0.85 -3.61
C LEU A 29 1.54 -1.42 -2.41
N ILE A 30 1.67 -2.74 -2.37
CA ILE A 30 2.38 -3.41 -1.29
C ILE A 30 3.86 -3.00 -1.27
N ALA A 31 4.48 -2.99 -2.44
CA ALA A 31 5.89 -2.62 -2.53
C ALA A 31 6.10 -1.18 -2.06
N ARG A 32 5.17 -0.30 -2.43
CA ARG A 32 5.28 1.11 -2.04
C ARG A 32 5.17 1.26 -0.53
N LEU A 33 4.22 0.55 0.08
CA LEU A 33 4.08 0.59 1.53
C LEU A 33 5.29 0.00 2.23
N SER A 34 5.82 -1.08 1.71
CA SER A 34 6.98 -1.74 2.29
C SER A 34 8.18 -0.80 2.28
N GLU A 35 8.38 -0.08 1.18
CA GLU A 35 9.48 0.85 1.09
C GLU A 35 9.30 2.04 2.02
N ALA A 36 8.07 2.47 2.21
CA ALA A 36 7.79 3.62 3.06
C ALA A 36 8.03 3.31 4.52
N GLU A 37 7.96 2.06 4.90
CA GLU A 37 8.17 1.67 6.28
C GLU A 37 9.63 1.75 6.70
N GLU A 38 10.52 1.62 5.76
CA GLU A 38 11.94 1.67 6.08
C GLU A 38 12.37 3.11 6.24
#